data_261b3fed7909354073cc0dc3ca63badb
#
_entry.id   261b3fed7909354073cc0dc3ca63badb
#
_cell.length_a   1.000
_cell.length_b   1.000
_cell.length_c   1.000
_cell.angle_alpha   90.00
_cell.angle_beta   90.00
_cell.angle_gamma   90.00
#
_symmetry.space_group_name_H-M   'P 1'
#
loop_
_entity.id
_entity.type
_entity.pdbx_description
1 polymer ?
#
loop_
_entity_poly.entity_id
_entity_poly.type
_entity_poly.pdbx_seq_one_letter_code
_entity_poly.pdbx_strand_id
1 'polypeptide(L)'
;MGHLPEREVCHMRRHIDFDKIGITDDVMFCTVLSNSEDCREFLQRILGIEIEEIVVVGTQVSMKSNFHAKGVRLDVYAKDKKGNAYDIEMQTTKMRELPLRSRYYHSEMDSYQIAAGEKYGNLKHSIVIFVCNFDLFAKNRSVYTFESICREDTEIHLQDKRKTIFININGSREDVPEELAHLLDYLKTKTPTDGFTERLEQRVVEIRRDIEWRDDYMTLEMKMDEKYEQGREQGLQEGLTKGIEQGIEQGIEQGIEQGIEQGIEQGIELGIGQGLRVQIQKKLNKGKSISQIADECEESEEVIWKIIRENDWNV
;
A
#
# COMPACT_ATOMS: atom_id res chain seq x y z
N MET A 1 14.13 19.76 33.59
CA MET A 1 14.74 19.92 32.25
C MET A 1 15.78 18.79 32.10
N GLY A 2 15.38 17.67 31.56
CA GLY A 2 16.26 16.54 31.28
C GLY A 2 16.59 16.55 29.79
N HIS A 3 17.86 16.77 29.47
CA HIS A 3 18.39 16.57 28.12
C HIS A 3 18.24 15.08 27.78
N LEU A 4 17.43 14.77 26.78
CA LEU A 4 17.47 13.48 26.09
C LEU A 4 18.78 13.45 25.27
N PRO A 5 19.56 12.36 25.34
CA PRO A 5 20.76 12.25 24.53
C PRO A 5 20.37 12.22 23.04
N GLU A 6 21.02 13.08 22.25
CA GLU A 6 21.05 12.99 20.81
C GLU A 6 21.50 11.57 20.43
N ARG A 7 20.57 10.75 19.95
CA ARG A 7 20.93 9.50 19.31
C ARG A 7 21.68 9.86 18.04
N GLU A 8 22.98 9.68 18.05
CA GLU A 8 23.78 9.53 16.84
C GLU A 8 23.08 8.47 15.98
N VAL A 9 22.39 8.90 14.95
CA VAL A 9 21.90 8.03 13.89
C VAL A 9 23.13 7.58 13.12
N CYS A 10 23.73 6.50 13.59
CA CYS A 10 24.76 5.80 12.85
C CYS A 10 24.10 5.28 11.57
N HIS A 11 24.25 6.03 10.48
CA HIS A 11 23.94 5.56 9.13
C HIS A 11 24.88 4.37 8.87
N MET A 12 24.45 3.18 9.25
CA MET A 12 25.05 1.96 8.72
C MET A 12 24.80 1.98 7.21
N ARG A 13 25.80 2.46 6.45
CA ARG A 13 25.83 2.28 5.01
C ARG A 13 25.62 0.79 4.75
N ARG A 14 24.47 0.42 4.18
CA ARG A 14 24.27 -0.92 3.69
C ARG A 14 25.41 -1.20 2.70
N HIS A 15 26.24 -2.16 3.01
CA HIS A 15 27.29 -2.61 2.09
C HIS A 15 26.58 -3.32 0.94
N ILE A 16 26.45 -2.63 -0.20
CA ILE A 16 25.87 -3.21 -1.40
C ILE A 16 26.87 -4.22 -1.97
N ASP A 17 26.46 -5.47 -2.00
CA ASP A 17 27.21 -6.55 -2.64
C ASP A 17 26.81 -6.62 -4.12
N PHE A 18 27.55 -5.90 -4.95
CA PHE A 18 27.29 -5.82 -6.39
C PHE A 18 27.33 -7.19 -7.08
N ASP A 19 28.06 -8.17 -6.55
CA ASP A 19 28.14 -9.51 -7.13
C ASP A 19 26.81 -10.28 -7.01
N LYS A 20 25.93 -9.86 -6.09
CA LYS A 20 24.59 -10.43 -5.92
C LYS A 20 23.49 -9.78 -6.75
N ILE A 21 23.75 -8.59 -7.30
CA ILE A 21 22.77 -7.92 -8.16
C ILE A 21 22.65 -8.71 -9.46
N GLY A 22 21.47 -9.22 -9.75
CA GLY A 22 21.18 -10.00 -10.96
C GLY A 22 20.16 -9.28 -11.85
N ILE A 23 19.85 -9.89 -12.98
CA ILE A 23 18.93 -9.35 -13.97
C ILE A 23 17.52 -9.05 -13.42
N THR A 24 17.11 -9.65 -12.30
CA THR A 24 15.80 -9.38 -11.67
C THR A 24 15.79 -8.19 -10.72
N ASP A 25 16.92 -7.51 -10.57
CA ASP A 25 16.99 -6.20 -9.94
C ASP A 25 16.45 -5.14 -10.91
N ASP A 26 15.62 -4.22 -10.42
CA ASP A 26 14.90 -3.25 -11.27
C ASP A 26 15.86 -2.37 -12.11
N VAL A 27 16.95 -1.91 -11.49
CA VAL A 27 17.93 -1.04 -12.17
C VAL A 27 18.76 -1.84 -13.17
N MET A 28 19.18 -3.04 -12.79
CA MET A 28 19.93 -3.95 -13.67
C MET A 28 19.07 -4.36 -14.86
N PHE A 29 17.80 -4.72 -14.63
CA PHE A 29 16.85 -5.09 -15.68
C PHE A 29 16.67 -3.98 -16.71
N CYS A 30 16.44 -2.75 -16.24
CA CYS A 30 16.35 -1.58 -17.10
C CYS A 30 17.64 -1.38 -17.91
N THR A 31 18.79 -1.49 -17.26
CA THR A 31 20.10 -1.29 -17.91
C THR A 31 20.37 -2.33 -18.97
N VAL A 32 20.12 -3.61 -18.69
CA VAL A 32 20.30 -4.72 -19.65
C VAL A 32 19.38 -4.54 -20.87
N LEU A 33 18.09 -4.28 -20.63
CA LEU A 33 17.11 -4.12 -21.70
C LEU A 33 17.14 -2.75 -22.39
N SER A 34 18.01 -1.83 -22.00
CA SER A 34 18.28 -0.60 -22.75
C SER A 34 18.93 -0.88 -24.11
N ASN A 35 19.53 -2.04 -24.27
CA ASN A 35 20.03 -2.51 -25.57
C ASN A 35 18.85 -2.96 -26.45
N SER A 36 18.74 -2.38 -27.66
CA SER A 36 17.60 -2.62 -28.56
C SER A 36 17.52 -4.07 -29.06
N GLU A 37 18.66 -4.75 -29.25
CA GLU A 37 18.66 -6.16 -29.71
C GLU A 37 18.25 -7.10 -28.58
N ASP A 38 18.76 -6.89 -27.38
CA ASP A 38 18.37 -7.69 -26.21
C ASP A 38 16.90 -7.47 -25.85
N CYS A 39 16.42 -6.22 -25.90
CA CYS A 39 15.01 -5.89 -25.75
C CYS A 39 14.13 -6.56 -26.80
N ARG A 40 14.56 -6.53 -28.08
CA ARG A 40 13.84 -7.18 -29.18
C ARG A 40 13.71 -8.70 -28.97
N GLU A 41 14.81 -9.38 -28.68
CA GLU A 41 14.79 -10.83 -28.47
C GLU A 41 14.01 -11.21 -27.21
N PHE A 42 14.12 -10.43 -26.15
CA PHE A 42 13.31 -10.60 -24.93
C PHE A 42 11.81 -10.54 -25.25
N LEU A 43 11.37 -9.52 -26.00
CA LEU A 43 10.00 -9.36 -26.44
C LEU A 43 9.54 -10.49 -27.35
N GLN A 44 10.38 -10.91 -28.31
CA GLN A 44 10.06 -12.01 -29.22
C GLN A 44 9.77 -13.31 -28.47
N ARG A 45 10.58 -13.65 -27.47
CA ARG A 45 10.41 -14.85 -26.67
C ARG A 45 9.11 -14.83 -25.83
N ILE A 46 8.74 -13.67 -25.29
CA ILE A 46 7.50 -13.54 -24.50
C ILE A 46 6.27 -13.57 -25.39
N LEU A 47 6.32 -12.88 -26.53
CA LEU A 47 5.17 -12.69 -27.41
C LEU A 47 4.97 -13.83 -28.42
N GLY A 48 6.00 -14.63 -28.68
CA GLY A 48 5.96 -15.67 -29.71
C GLY A 48 5.80 -15.11 -31.13
N ILE A 49 6.27 -13.89 -31.39
CA ILE A 49 6.18 -13.20 -32.68
C ILE A 49 7.55 -12.69 -33.12
N GLU A 50 7.73 -12.53 -34.43
CA GLU A 50 8.88 -11.83 -34.96
C GLU A 50 8.73 -10.32 -34.88
N ILE A 51 9.75 -9.62 -34.36
CA ILE A 51 9.87 -8.18 -34.32
C ILE A 51 11.08 -7.80 -35.20
N GLU A 52 10.83 -7.06 -36.28
CA GLU A 52 11.88 -6.72 -37.24
C GLU A 52 12.97 -5.87 -36.60
N GLU A 53 12.60 -4.81 -35.91
CA GLU A 53 13.52 -3.85 -35.30
C GLU A 53 12.84 -3.09 -34.16
N ILE A 54 13.56 -2.86 -33.06
CA ILE A 54 13.18 -1.90 -32.03
C ILE A 54 13.87 -0.58 -32.31
N VAL A 55 13.11 0.45 -32.62
CA VAL A 55 13.62 1.78 -33.03
C VAL A 55 13.72 2.76 -31.87
N VAL A 56 13.02 2.50 -30.76
CA VAL A 56 13.07 3.31 -29.54
C VAL A 56 13.14 2.37 -28.35
N VAL A 57 14.13 2.58 -27.50
CA VAL A 57 14.16 2.01 -26.14
C VAL A 57 14.45 3.13 -25.17
N GLY A 58 13.59 3.28 -24.19
CA GLY A 58 13.77 4.20 -23.07
C GLY A 58 13.60 3.46 -21.75
N THR A 59 14.49 3.69 -20.81
CA THR A 59 14.39 3.14 -19.47
C THR A 59 13.91 4.21 -18.49
N GLN A 60 13.10 3.80 -17.52
CA GLN A 60 12.53 4.70 -16.51
C GLN A 60 11.81 5.93 -17.12
N VAL A 61 11.09 5.67 -18.22
CA VAL A 61 10.40 6.72 -18.99
C VAL A 61 9.21 7.25 -18.20
N SER A 62 9.24 8.55 -17.90
CA SER A 62 8.11 9.21 -17.24
C SER A 62 7.11 9.71 -18.28
N MET A 63 5.86 9.24 -18.17
CA MET A 63 4.75 9.71 -18.99
C MET A 63 3.71 10.38 -18.10
N LYS A 64 3.17 11.50 -18.58
CA LYS A 64 2.15 12.27 -17.87
C LYS A 64 1.32 13.06 -18.88
N SER A 65 0.07 12.67 -19.06
CA SER A 65 -0.84 13.28 -20.04
C SER A 65 -1.20 14.73 -19.75
N ASN A 66 -1.20 15.15 -18.47
CA ASN A 66 -1.42 16.54 -18.06
C ASN A 66 -0.88 16.80 -16.63
N PHE A 67 -0.84 18.10 -16.22
CA PHE A 67 -0.30 18.51 -14.92
C PHE A 67 -1.00 17.89 -13.69
N HIS A 68 -2.28 17.54 -13.82
CA HIS A 68 -3.10 16.99 -12.73
C HIS A 68 -3.18 15.45 -12.78
N ALA A 69 -2.72 14.81 -13.87
CA ALA A 69 -2.70 13.37 -13.97
C ALA A 69 -1.64 12.76 -13.06
N LYS A 70 -1.91 11.56 -12.56
CA LYS A 70 -0.89 10.73 -11.90
C LYS A 70 0.08 10.27 -12.99
N GLY A 71 1.30 10.79 -13.00
CA GLY A 71 2.34 10.31 -13.91
C GLY A 71 2.64 8.83 -13.70
N VAL A 72 3.04 8.15 -14.75
CA VAL A 72 3.60 6.80 -14.71
C VAL A 72 5.08 6.86 -15.00
N ARG A 73 5.82 5.90 -14.46
CA ARG A 73 7.21 5.65 -14.80
C ARG A 73 7.28 4.22 -15.27
N LEU A 74 7.57 4.06 -16.56
CA LEU A 74 7.70 2.78 -17.21
C LEU A 74 9.15 2.30 -17.08
N ASP A 75 9.34 1.04 -16.68
CA ASP A 75 10.68 0.51 -16.46
C ASP A 75 11.44 0.40 -17.78
N VAL A 76 10.88 -0.28 -18.78
CA VAL A 76 11.43 -0.33 -20.14
C VAL A 76 10.32 -0.06 -21.14
N TYR A 77 10.36 1.09 -21.76
CA TYR A 77 9.45 1.46 -22.86
C TYR A 77 10.14 1.28 -24.20
N ALA A 78 9.52 0.51 -25.11
CA ALA A 78 10.06 0.26 -26.42
C ALA A 78 9.03 0.51 -27.54
N LYS A 79 9.51 0.89 -28.72
CA LYS A 79 8.70 0.94 -29.97
C LYS A 79 9.40 0.17 -31.06
N ASP A 80 8.62 -0.62 -31.80
CA ASP A 80 9.09 -1.25 -33.02
C ASP A 80 8.94 -0.34 -34.27
N LYS A 81 9.50 -0.78 -35.37
CA LYS A 81 9.43 -0.08 -36.67
C LYS A 81 8.00 0.11 -37.20
N LYS A 82 7.04 -0.73 -36.77
CA LYS A 82 5.61 -0.61 -37.13
C LYS A 82 4.88 0.40 -36.23
N GLY A 83 5.56 0.91 -35.18
CA GLY A 83 5.04 1.85 -34.20
C GLY A 83 4.31 1.20 -33.04
N ASN A 84 4.30 -0.13 -32.93
CA ASN A 84 3.75 -0.81 -31.75
C ASN A 84 4.56 -0.43 -30.50
N ALA A 85 3.86 -0.17 -29.39
CA ALA A 85 4.47 0.22 -28.12
C ALA A 85 4.42 -0.91 -27.11
N TYR A 86 5.53 -1.10 -26.43
CA TYR A 86 5.75 -2.13 -25.42
C TYR A 86 6.20 -1.45 -24.13
N ASP A 87 5.64 -1.91 -23.03
CA ASP A 87 6.08 -1.59 -21.68
C ASP A 87 6.43 -2.88 -20.95
N ILE A 88 7.64 -2.99 -20.41
CA ILE A 88 8.14 -4.18 -19.73
C ILE A 88 8.51 -3.80 -18.31
N GLU A 89 7.82 -4.38 -17.35
CA GLU A 89 7.93 -4.07 -15.93
C GLU A 89 8.45 -5.28 -15.15
N MET A 90 9.53 -5.12 -14.36
CA MET A 90 10.00 -6.12 -13.42
C MET A 90 9.28 -5.94 -12.07
N GLN A 91 8.65 -7.02 -11.58
CA GLN A 91 7.88 -6.97 -10.33
C GLN A 91 8.34 -8.05 -9.36
N THR A 92 9.12 -7.65 -8.36
CA THR A 92 9.64 -8.56 -7.33
C THR A 92 8.74 -8.63 -6.09
N THR A 93 7.87 -7.64 -5.91
CA THR A 93 6.93 -7.58 -4.78
C THR A 93 5.50 -7.76 -5.25
N LYS A 94 4.74 -8.65 -4.59
CA LYS A 94 3.35 -8.94 -4.95
C LYS A 94 2.44 -7.75 -4.66
N MET A 95 1.92 -7.14 -5.72
CA MET A 95 0.94 -6.05 -5.67
C MET A 95 -0.38 -6.49 -6.30
N ARG A 96 -1.49 -6.39 -5.57
CA ARG A 96 -2.83 -6.73 -6.09
C ARG A 96 -3.34 -5.74 -7.15
N GLU A 97 -2.75 -4.56 -7.21
CA GLU A 97 -3.19 -3.45 -8.08
C GLU A 97 -2.57 -3.50 -9.48
N LEU A 98 -1.71 -4.47 -9.81
CA LEU A 98 -1.09 -4.57 -11.13
C LEU A 98 -2.10 -4.56 -12.29
N PRO A 99 -3.28 -5.23 -12.21
CA PRO A 99 -4.29 -5.11 -13.27
C PRO A 99 -4.86 -3.69 -13.44
N LEU A 100 -4.94 -2.92 -12.37
CA LEU A 100 -5.36 -1.51 -12.45
C LEU A 100 -4.23 -0.62 -13.00
N ARG A 101 -2.98 -0.91 -12.61
CA ARG A 101 -1.80 -0.25 -13.17
C ARG A 101 -1.72 -0.48 -14.68
N SER A 102 -1.89 -1.72 -15.16
CA SER A 102 -1.84 -2.02 -16.60
C SER A 102 -2.84 -1.19 -17.39
N ARG A 103 -4.08 -1.07 -16.89
CA ARG A 103 -5.12 -0.25 -17.53
C ARG A 103 -4.69 1.21 -17.66
N TYR A 104 -4.07 1.75 -16.61
CA TYR A 104 -3.61 3.14 -16.59
C TYR A 104 -2.40 3.34 -17.50
N TYR A 105 -1.46 2.39 -17.53
CA TYR A 105 -0.29 2.41 -18.41
C TYR A 105 -0.70 2.42 -19.89
N HIS A 106 -1.64 1.57 -20.30
CA HIS A 106 -2.21 1.60 -21.65
C HIS A 106 -2.78 2.98 -22.00
N SER A 107 -3.53 3.61 -21.08
CA SER A 107 -4.09 4.94 -21.31
C SER A 107 -3.04 6.02 -21.52
N GLU A 108 -1.97 5.99 -20.73
CA GLU A 108 -0.86 6.93 -20.91
C GLU A 108 -0.10 6.64 -22.23
N MET A 109 0.20 5.39 -22.53
CA MET A 109 0.85 5.00 -23.79
C MET A 109 0.04 5.44 -25.01
N ASP A 110 -1.28 5.23 -24.99
CA ASP A 110 -2.19 5.63 -26.09
C ASP A 110 -2.22 7.16 -26.26
N SER A 111 -2.19 7.91 -25.16
CA SER A 111 -2.12 9.38 -25.18
C SER A 111 -0.84 9.92 -25.84
N TYR A 112 0.24 9.14 -25.82
CA TYR A 112 1.50 9.48 -26.49
C TYR A 112 1.59 8.93 -27.93
N GLN A 113 0.66 8.07 -28.35
CA GLN A 113 0.65 7.51 -29.71
C GLN A 113 -0.04 8.39 -30.72
N ILE A 114 -1.06 9.13 -30.33
CA ILE A 114 -1.83 10.00 -31.23
C ILE A 114 -1.94 11.42 -30.68
N ALA A 115 -1.85 12.39 -31.59
CA ALA A 115 -2.03 13.81 -31.27
C ALA A 115 -3.48 14.25 -31.42
N ALA A 116 -3.79 15.45 -30.88
CA ALA A 116 -5.12 16.04 -31.04
C ALA A 116 -5.46 16.22 -32.53
N GLY A 117 -6.63 15.72 -32.94
CA GLY A 117 -7.11 15.77 -34.31
C GLY A 117 -6.75 14.57 -35.18
N GLU A 118 -5.90 13.67 -34.71
CA GLU A 118 -5.59 12.42 -35.40
C GLU A 118 -6.73 11.41 -35.29
N LYS A 119 -6.81 10.48 -36.27
CA LYS A 119 -7.82 9.43 -36.28
C LYS A 119 -7.45 8.30 -35.33
N TYR A 120 -8.40 7.76 -34.58
CA TYR A 120 -8.22 6.59 -33.71
C TYR A 120 -7.66 5.36 -34.44
N GLY A 121 -7.90 5.22 -35.75
CA GLY A 121 -7.31 4.15 -36.56
C GLY A 121 -5.77 4.16 -36.63
N ASN A 122 -5.14 5.28 -36.27
CA ASN A 122 -3.68 5.41 -36.21
C ASN A 122 -3.08 4.75 -34.97
N LEU A 123 -3.89 4.45 -33.92
CA LEU A 123 -3.42 3.72 -32.74
C LEU A 123 -2.80 2.39 -33.15
N LYS A 124 -1.61 2.14 -32.66
CA LYS A 124 -0.86 0.89 -32.83
C LYS A 124 -1.08 -0.02 -31.64
N HIS A 125 -0.49 -1.21 -31.67
CA HIS A 125 -0.57 -2.09 -30.51
C HIS A 125 0.05 -1.42 -29.28
N SER A 126 -0.65 -1.54 -28.15
CA SER A 126 -0.19 -1.18 -26.82
C SER A 126 -0.10 -2.47 -26.00
N ILE A 127 1.12 -2.85 -25.61
CA ILE A 127 1.41 -4.11 -24.95
C ILE A 127 2.13 -3.83 -23.64
N VAL A 128 1.49 -4.22 -22.52
CA VAL A 128 2.07 -4.08 -21.17
C VAL A 128 2.42 -5.46 -20.64
N ILE A 129 3.67 -5.65 -20.23
CA ILE A 129 4.23 -6.93 -19.80
C ILE A 129 4.75 -6.77 -18.37
N PHE A 130 4.17 -7.49 -17.41
CA PHE A 130 4.69 -7.60 -16.06
C PHE A 130 5.46 -8.90 -15.91
N VAL A 131 6.75 -8.83 -15.62
CA VAL A 131 7.61 -9.99 -15.30
C VAL A 131 7.66 -10.14 -13.79
N CYS A 132 6.97 -11.15 -13.27
CA CYS A 132 6.73 -11.32 -11.83
C CYS A 132 7.48 -12.53 -11.28
N ASN A 133 8.11 -12.37 -10.10
CA ASN A 133 8.66 -13.49 -9.35
C ASN A 133 7.62 -14.21 -8.46
N PHE A 134 6.33 -13.92 -8.67
CA PHE A 134 5.19 -14.49 -7.97
C PHE A 134 4.05 -14.78 -8.94
N ASP A 135 3.16 -15.69 -8.57
CA ASP A 135 1.92 -15.94 -9.32
C ASP A 135 0.79 -15.03 -8.79
N LEU A 136 0.38 -14.06 -9.62
CA LEU A 136 -0.68 -13.11 -9.26
C LEU A 136 -2.04 -13.81 -9.20
N PHE A 137 -2.28 -14.80 -10.07
CA PHE A 137 -3.58 -15.46 -10.27
C PHE A 137 -3.66 -16.83 -9.60
N ALA A 138 -2.57 -17.34 -9.03
CA ALA A 138 -2.49 -18.63 -8.31
C ALA A 138 -2.97 -19.83 -9.15
N LYS A 139 -2.64 -19.87 -10.46
CA LYS A 139 -2.97 -20.97 -11.38
C LYS A 139 -1.75 -21.72 -11.88
N ASN A 140 -0.57 -21.39 -11.37
CA ASN A 140 0.72 -21.99 -11.71
C ASN A 140 1.08 -21.96 -13.20
N ARG A 141 0.52 -21.01 -13.98
CA ARG A 141 0.94 -20.78 -15.36
C ARG A 141 2.14 -19.86 -15.41
N SER A 142 3.00 -20.04 -16.40
CA SER A 142 4.11 -19.12 -16.66
C SER A 142 3.66 -17.86 -17.39
N VAL A 143 2.62 -17.94 -18.20
CA VAL A 143 2.11 -16.83 -19.00
C VAL A 143 0.60 -16.68 -18.80
N TYR A 144 0.17 -15.46 -18.56
CA TYR A 144 -1.24 -15.05 -18.54
C TYR A 144 -1.40 -13.90 -19.50
N THR A 145 -2.11 -14.10 -20.60
CA THR A 145 -2.40 -13.07 -21.60
C THR A 145 -3.87 -12.63 -21.48
N PHE A 146 -4.08 -11.33 -21.42
CA PHE A 146 -5.39 -10.70 -21.35
C PHE A 146 -5.61 -9.82 -22.57
N GLU A 147 -6.71 -10.10 -23.26
CA GLU A 147 -7.24 -9.34 -24.40
C GLU A 147 -8.75 -9.12 -24.20
N SER A 148 -9.32 -8.16 -24.89
CA SER A 148 -10.75 -7.87 -24.82
C SER A 148 -11.52 -8.85 -25.70
N ILE A 149 -12.38 -9.68 -25.09
CA ILE A 149 -13.26 -10.63 -25.79
C ILE A 149 -14.74 -10.34 -25.45
N CYS A 150 -15.64 -10.72 -26.34
CA CYS A 150 -17.08 -10.69 -26.07
C CYS A 150 -17.43 -11.79 -25.06
N ARG A 151 -18.13 -11.44 -23.99
CA ARG A 151 -18.51 -12.39 -22.93
C ARG A 151 -19.57 -13.40 -23.41
N GLU A 152 -20.47 -12.93 -24.28
CA GLU A 152 -21.57 -13.69 -24.82
C GLU A 152 -21.10 -14.68 -25.89
N ASP A 153 -19.97 -14.38 -26.57
CA ASP A 153 -19.30 -15.22 -27.55
C ASP A 153 -17.80 -14.99 -27.48
N THR A 154 -17.09 -15.94 -26.88
CA THR A 154 -15.64 -15.82 -26.61
C THR A 154 -14.75 -15.95 -27.85
N GLU A 155 -15.32 -16.31 -29.02
CA GLU A 155 -14.59 -16.30 -30.30
C GLU A 155 -14.51 -14.89 -30.91
N ILE A 156 -15.33 -13.95 -30.43
CA ILE A 156 -15.33 -12.56 -30.89
C ILE A 156 -14.32 -11.74 -30.07
N HIS A 157 -13.23 -11.35 -30.70
CA HIS A 157 -12.23 -10.45 -30.15
C HIS A 157 -12.57 -8.99 -30.51
N LEU A 158 -12.41 -8.06 -29.54
CA LEU A 158 -12.69 -6.62 -29.77
C LEU A 158 -11.71 -5.98 -30.76
N GLN A 159 -10.52 -6.55 -30.94
CA GLN A 159 -9.46 -6.07 -31.83
C GLN A 159 -9.01 -4.63 -31.53
N ASP A 160 -9.06 -4.23 -30.26
CA ASP A 160 -8.64 -2.91 -29.76
C ASP A 160 -7.12 -2.71 -29.73
N LYS A 161 -6.34 -3.69 -30.19
CA LYS A 161 -4.88 -3.69 -30.25
C LYS A 161 -4.20 -3.55 -28.88
N ARG A 162 -4.93 -3.80 -27.79
CA ARG A 162 -4.42 -3.77 -26.43
C ARG A 162 -4.18 -5.18 -25.92
N LYS A 163 -3.02 -5.40 -25.31
CA LYS A 163 -2.65 -6.69 -24.72
C LYS A 163 -1.92 -6.49 -23.40
N THR A 164 -2.37 -7.15 -22.35
CA THR A 164 -1.67 -7.20 -21.05
C THR A 164 -1.18 -8.60 -20.78
N ILE A 165 0.12 -8.75 -20.45
CA ILE A 165 0.75 -10.03 -20.21
C ILE A 165 1.37 -10.05 -18.82
N PHE A 166 1.07 -11.08 -18.05
CA PHE A 166 1.73 -11.36 -16.80
C PHE A 166 2.57 -12.61 -16.95
N ILE A 167 3.87 -12.45 -16.78
CA ILE A 167 4.84 -13.54 -16.77
C ILE A 167 5.10 -13.91 -15.31
N ASN A 168 4.89 -15.21 -14.99
CA ASN A 168 5.27 -15.78 -13.71
C ASN A 168 6.53 -16.62 -13.90
N ILE A 169 7.69 -16.12 -13.46
CA ILE A 169 8.98 -16.81 -13.62
C ILE A 169 9.03 -18.15 -12.86
N ASN A 170 8.11 -18.37 -11.93
CA ASN A 170 8.00 -19.61 -11.12
C ASN A 170 6.94 -20.60 -11.63
N GLY A 171 6.20 -20.25 -12.70
CA GLY A 171 5.12 -21.05 -13.24
C GLY A 171 5.59 -22.38 -13.89
N SER A 172 4.62 -23.23 -14.26
CA SER A 172 4.86 -24.46 -15.02
C SER A 172 5.43 -24.17 -16.41
N ARG A 173 6.32 -25.04 -16.87
CA ARG A 173 6.91 -24.96 -18.23
C ARG A 173 6.16 -25.82 -19.25
N GLU A 174 5.11 -26.55 -18.86
CA GLU A 174 4.43 -27.51 -19.72
C GLU A 174 3.89 -26.93 -21.03
N ASP A 175 3.36 -25.70 -20.96
CA ASP A 175 2.74 -25.01 -22.11
C ASP A 175 3.60 -23.85 -22.62
N VAL A 176 4.91 -23.87 -22.41
CA VAL A 176 5.82 -22.76 -22.71
C VAL A 176 6.77 -23.17 -23.84
N PRO A 177 6.93 -22.35 -24.89
CA PRO A 177 7.97 -22.57 -25.90
C PRO A 177 9.37 -22.67 -25.28
N GLU A 178 10.23 -23.49 -25.89
CA GLU A 178 11.58 -23.79 -25.37
C GLU A 178 12.39 -22.52 -25.12
N GLU A 179 12.37 -21.57 -26.07
CA GLU A 179 13.11 -20.31 -25.96
C GLU A 179 12.62 -19.45 -24.81
N LEU A 180 11.31 -19.45 -24.56
CA LEU A 180 10.74 -18.75 -23.39
C LEU A 180 11.07 -19.49 -22.10
N ALA A 181 11.05 -20.83 -22.10
CA ALA A 181 11.43 -21.63 -20.93
C ALA A 181 12.88 -21.33 -20.50
N HIS A 182 13.83 -21.28 -21.43
CA HIS A 182 15.20 -20.88 -21.15
C HIS A 182 15.31 -19.49 -20.52
N LEU A 183 14.58 -18.52 -21.06
CA LEU A 183 14.54 -17.17 -20.49
C LEU A 183 13.99 -17.15 -19.06
N LEU A 184 12.86 -17.84 -18.81
CA LEU A 184 12.23 -17.88 -17.49
C LEU A 184 13.11 -18.62 -16.46
N ASP A 185 13.80 -19.68 -16.88
CA ASP A 185 14.72 -20.42 -16.02
C ASP A 185 15.95 -19.57 -15.66
N TYR A 186 16.48 -18.81 -16.62
CA TYR A 186 17.53 -17.84 -16.37
C TYR A 186 17.09 -16.74 -15.39
N LEU A 187 15.93 -16.15 -15.59
CA LEU A 187 15.39 -15.14 -14.67
C LEU A 187 15.21 -15.69 -13.24
N LYS A 188 14.85 -16.96 -13.12
CA LYS A 188 14.66 -17.64 -11.82
C LYS A 188 15.96 -18.02 -11.15
N THR A 189 16.89 -18.66 -11.90
CA THR A 189 18.08 -19.31 -11.34
C THR A 189 19.35 -18.48 -11.51
N LYS A 190 19.33 -17.47 -12.39
CA LYS A 190 20.49 -16.68 -12.83
C LYS A 190 21.55 -17.53 -13.52
N THR A 191 21.18 -18.71 -14.02
CA THR A 191 22.05 -19.64 -14.74
C THR A 191 21.61 -19.68 -16.18
N PRO A 192 22.44 -19.23 -17.15
CA PRO A 192 22.09 -19.26 -18.55
C PRO A 192 22.06 -20.70 -19.09
N THR A 193 21.15 -20.96 -20.04
CA THR A 193 20.95 -22.29 -20.62
C THR A 193 20.90 -22.28 -22.15
N ASP A 194 20.99 -21.10 -22.79
CA ASP A 194 21.07 -20.93 -24.22
C ASP A 194 21.85 -19.64 -24.58
N GLY A 195 22.13 -19.45 -25.88
CA GLY A 195 22.98 -18.33 -26.35
C GLY A 195 22.42 -16.94 -26.02
N PHE A 196 21.09 -16.76 -25.92
CA PHE A 196 20.51 -15.48 -25.53
C PHE A 196 20.72 -15.21 -24.04
N THR A 197 20.40 -16.17 -23.21
CA THR A 197 20.57 -16.02 -21.75
C THR A 197 22.05 -15.92 -21.36
N GLU A 198 22.98 -16.57 -22.12
CA GLU A 198 24.43 -16.35 -21.97
C GLU A 198 24.83 -14.91 -22.30
N ARG A 199 24.28 -14.33 -23.37
CA ARG A 199 24.51 -12.93 -23.74
C ARG A 199 23.97 -11.97 -22.68
N LEU A 200 22.77 -12.23 -22.12
CA LEU A 200 22.22 -11.43 -21.03
C LEU A 200 23.11 -11.49 -19.79
N GLU A 201 23.59 -12.68 -19.39
CA GLU A 201 24.46 -12.81 -18.21
C GLU A 201 25.82 -12.12 -18.44
N GLN A 202 26.41 -12.24 -19.64
CA GLN A 202 27.63 -11.49 -19.96
C GLN A 202 27.43 -10.00 -19.80
N ARG A 203 26.30 -9.46 -20.26
CA ARG A 203 25.97 -8.04 -20.10
C ARG A 203 25.79 -7.67 -18.62
N VAL A 204 25.11 -8.49 -17.83
CA VAL A 204 24.99 -8.29 -16.37
C VAL A 204 26.36 -8.23 -15.71
N VAL A 205 27.28 -9.12 -16.08
CA VAL A 205 28.65 -9.12 -15.55
C VAL A 205 29.43 -7.88 -15.97
N GLU A 206 29.30 -7.41 -17.23
CA GLU A 206 29.92 -6.18 -17.72
C GLU A 206 29.39 -4.96 -16.92
N ILE A 207 28.08 -4.81 -16.77
CA ILE A 207 27.46 -3.72 -16.02
C ILE A 207 27.90 -3.71 -14.55
N ARG A 208 27.97 -4.88 -13.91
CA ARG A 208 28.48 -4.98 -12.52
C ARG A 208 29.91 -4.46 -12.36
N ARG A 209 30.73 -4.50 -13.40
CA ARG A 209 32.12 -4.03 -13.39
C ARG A 209 32.25 -2.55 -13.73
N ASP A 210 31.22 -1.96 -14.27
CA ASP A 210 31.20 -0.55 -14.63
C ASP A 210 31.15 0.32 -13.38
N ILE A 211 32.14 1.19 -13.24
CA ILE A 211 32.30 2.05 -12.05
C ILE A 211 31.22 3.14 -12.05
N GLU A 212 30.93 3.73 -13.21
CA GLU A 212 29.94 4.80 -13.32
C GLU A 212 28.54 4.28 -12.98
N TRP A 213 28.18 3.10 -13.50
CA TRP A 213 26.93 2.45 -13.15
C TRP A 213 26.81 2.14 -11.63
N ARG A 214 27.90 1.69 -11.01
CA ARG A 214 27.92 1.43 -9.54
C ARG A 214 27.71 2.71 -8.74
N ASP A 215 28.31 3.81 -9.13
CA ASP A 215 28.17 5.09 -8.46
C ASP A 215 26.74 5.63 -8.60
N ASP A 216 26.14 5.49 -9.79
CA ASP A 216 24.75 5.85 -10.04
C ASP A 216 23.78 4.97 -9.25
N TYR A 217 24.02 3.67 -9.18
CA TYR A 217 23.23 2.71 -8.40
C TYR A 217 23.28 3.06 -6.91
N MET A 218 24.47 3.29 -6.34
CA MET A 218 24.63 3.71 -4.95
C MET A 218 23.89 5.02 -4.65
N THR A 219 23.96 5.97 -5.58
CA THR A 219 23.28 7.26 -5.44
C THR A 219 21.75 7.09 -5.43
N LEU A 220 21.23 6.20 -6.27
CA LEU A 220 19.81 5.89 -6.32
C LEU A 220 19.34 5.22 -5.02
N GLU A 221 20.06 4.21 -4.55
CA GLU A 221 19.78 3.50 -3.29
C GLU A 221 19.78 4.46 -2.10
N MET A 222 20.77 5.36 -2.01
CA MET A 222 20.80 6.39 -0.96
C MET A 222 19.56 7.28 -0.99
N LYS A 223 19.12 7.72 -2.18
CA LYS A 223 17.91 8.54 -2.32
C LYS A 223 16.63 7.77 -1.96
N MET A 224 16.59 6.48 -2.23
CA MET A 224 15.47 5.61 -1.86
C MET A 224 15.41 5.41 -0.34
N ASP A 225 16.54 5.13 0.31
CA ASP A 225 16.65 5.00 1.76
C ASP A 225 16.24 6.32 2.46
N GLU A 226 16.68 7.45 1.96
CA GLU A 226 16.30 8.77 2.49
C GLU A 226 14.78 9.02 2.41
N LYS A 227 14.16 8.70 1.29
CA LYS A 227 12.70 8.81 1.12
C LYS A 227 11.93 7.83 2.00
N TYR A 228 12.45 6.63 2.17
CA TYR A 228 11.85 5.63 3.06
C TYR A 228 11.86 6.13 4.51
N GLU A 229 13.01 6.64 5.00
CA GLU A 229 13.13 7.17 6.35
C GLU A 229 12.22 8.40 6.55
N GLN A 230 12.16 9.31 5.60
CA GLN A 230 11.23 10.45 5.64
C GLN A 230 9.76 10.00 5.73
N GLY A 231 9.37 9.03 4.90
CA GLY A 231 8.01 8.48 4.94
C GLY A 231 7.69 7.76 6.26
N ARG A 232 8.67 7.03 6.83
CA ARG A 232 8.55 6.37 8.13
C ARG A 232 8.38 7.39 9.26
N GLU A 233 9.18 8.45 9.25
CA GLU A 233 9.12 9.51 10.27
C GLU A 233 7.80 10.27 10.20
N GLN A 234 7.34 10.64 9.01
CA GLN A 234 6.04 11.27 8.80
C GLN A 234 4.89 10.37 9.29
N GLY A 235 4.91 9.08 8.92
CA GLY A 235 3.90 8.12 9.37
C GLY A 235 3.88 7.94 10.89
N LEU A 236 5.04 7.94 11.54
CA LEU A 236 5.14 7.88 13.00
C LEU A 236 4.55 9.13 13.65
N GLN A 237 4.87 10.31 13.12
CA GLN A 237 4.38 11.60 13.64
C GLN A 237 2.86 11.73 13.47
N GLU A 238 2.33 11.36 12.29
CA GLU A 238 0.88 11.34 12.05
C GLU A 238 0.16 10.35 12.97
N GLY A 239 0.72 9.16 13.14
CA GLY A 239 0.17 8.13 14.03
C GLY A 239 0.15 8.59 15.49
N LEU A 240 1.22 9.24 15.96
CA LEU A 240 1.30 9.79 17.31
C LEU A 240 0.25 10.90 17.53
N THR A 241 0.14 11.83 16.58
CA THR A 241 -0.83 12.93 16.66
C THR A 241 -2.26 12.39 16.73
N LYS A 242 -2.64 11.49 15.82
CA LYS A 242 -3.96 10.86 15.81
C LYS A 242 -4.23 10.05 17.09
N GLY A 243 -3.22 9.34 17.59
CA GLY A 243 -3.35 8.58 18.84
C GLY A 243 -3.59 9.47 20.05
N ILE A 244 -2.93 10.62 20.14
CA ILE A 244 -3.13 11.61 21.20
C ILE A 244 -4.54 12.22 21.10
N GLU A 245 -4.96 12.65 19.90
CA GLU A 245 -6.30 13.23 19.68
C GLU A 245 -7.41 12.25 20.10
N GLN A 246 -7.33 11.01 19.65
CA GLN A 246 -8.29 9.95 20.01
C GLN A 246 -8.28 9.64 21.52
N GLY A 247 -7.10 9.59 22.13
CA GLY A 247 -6.95 9.36 23.56
C GLY A 247 -7.56 10.48 24.40
N ILE A 248 -7.39 11.75 23.98
CA ILE A 248 -8.02 12.90 24.65
C ILE A 248 -9.54 12.84 24.50
N GLU A 249 -10.07 12.61 23.30
CA GLU A 249 -11.49 12.53 23.04
C GLU A 249 -12.17 11.45 23.88
N GLN A 250 -11.62 10.24 23.89
CA GLN A 250 -12.11 9.13 24.70
C GLN A 250 -12.01 9.41 26.20
N GLY A 251 -10.92 10.04 26.65
CA GLY A 251 -10.73 10.40 28.05
C GLY A 251 -11.74 11.45 28.53
N ILE A 252 -12.05 12.43 27.69
CA ILE A 252 -13.08 13.44 28.00
C ILE A 252 -14.48 12.80 28.07
N GLU A 253 -14.85 11.97 27.10
CA GLU A 253 -16.13 11.29 27.04
C GLU A 253 -16.36 10.43 28.30
N GLN A 254 -15.39 9.57 28.63
CA GLN A 254 -15.44 8.72 29.83
C GLN A 254 -15.48 9.55 31.13
N GLY A 255 -14.71 10.64 31.18
CA GLY A 255 -14.71 11.53 32.35
C GLY A 255 -16.03 12.24 32.56
N ILE A 256 -16.69 12.68 31.50
CA ILE A 256 -18.02 13.30 31.55
C ILE A 256 -19.07 12.27 32.01
N GLU A 257 -19.08 11.08 31.43
CA GLU A 257 -20.04 10.02 31.79
C GLU A 257 -19.93 9.64 33.27
N GLN A 258 -18.73 9.36 33.76
CA GLN A 258 -18.47 9.04 35.15
C GLN A 258 -18.81 10.20 36.07
N GLY A 259 -18.52 11.43 35.68
CA GLY A 259 -18.83 12.62 36.45
C GLY A 259 -20.34 12.86 36.58
N ILE A 260 -21.10 12.63 35.52
CA ILE A 260 -22.57 12.71 35.53
C ILE A 260 -23.17 11.63 36.43
N GLU A 261 -22.74 10.38 36.28
CA GLU A 261 -23.23 9.25 37.08
C GLU A 261 -23.02 9.48 38.59
N GLN A 262 -21.78 9.84 38.97
CA GLN A 262 -21.45 10.15 40.36
C GLN A 262 -22.22 11.37 40.89
N GLY A 263 -22.39 12.40 40.08
CA GLY A 263 -23.14 13.59 40.44
C GLY A 263 -24.63 13.32 40.66
N ILE A 264 -25.22 12.47 39.81
CA ILE A 264 -26.64 12.05 39.99
C ILE A 264 -26.79 11.21 41.25
N GLU A 265 -25.93 10.23 41.49
CA GLU A 265 -25.97 9.37 42.67
C GLU A 265 -25.88 10.20 43.98
N GLN A 266 -24.85 11.07 44.05
CA GLN A 266 -24.70 11.97 45.20
C GLN A 266 -25.88 12.94 45.37
N GLY A 267 -26.39 13.47 44.26
CA GLY A 267 -27.55 14.37 44.27
C GLY A 267 -28.82 13.70 44.79
N ILE A 268 -29.08 12.46 44.40
CA ILE A 268 -30.20 11.66 44.89
C ILE A 268 -30.06 11.38 46.39
N GLU A 269 -28.88 10.92 46.81
CA GLU A 269 -28.63 10.61 48.25
C GLU A 269 -28.82 11.83 49.13
N LEU A 270 -28.25 12.98 48.74
CA LEU A 270 -28.42 14.25 49.44
C LEU A 270 -29.88 14.71 49.45
N GLY A 271 -30.58 14.58 48.31
CA GLY A 271 -31.99 14.97 48.17
C GLY A 271 -32.91 14.12 49.03
N ILE A 272 -32.73 12.82 49.09
CA ILE A 272 -33.47 11.90 49.95
C ILE A 272 -33.22 12.26 51.43
N GLY A 273 -31.95 12.42 51.81
CA GLY A 273 -31.57 12.78 53.18
C GLY A 273 -32.18 14.12 53.65
N GLN A 274 -32.17 15.15 52.80
CA GLN A 274 -32.79 16.45 53.10
C GLN A 274 -34.30 16.33 53.16
N GLY A 275 -34.93 15.61 52.25
CA GLY A 275 -36.36 15.37 52.23
C GLY A 275 -36.86 14.69 53.52
N LEU A 276 -36.13 13.66 53.95
CA LEU A 276 -36.41 12.93 55.19
C LEU A 276 -36.26 13.83 56.42
N ARG A 277 -35.21 14.64 56.52
CA ARG A 277 -35.04 15.63 57.62
C ARG A 277 -36.21 16.59 57.72
N VAL A 278 -36.64 17.17 56.58
CA VAL A 278 -37.78 18.09 56.53
C VAL A 278 -39.09 17.41 56.97
N GLN A 279 -39.29 16.16 56.55
CA GLN A 279 -40.47 15.39 56.97
C GLN A 279 -40.48 15.09 58.47
N ILE A 280 -39.36 14.63 59.00
CA ILE A 280 -39.23 14.35 60.46
C ILE A 280 -39.48 15.61 61.26
N GLN A 281 -38.86 16.75 60.92
CA GLN A 281 -39.04 18.01 61.61
C GLN A 281 -40.52 18.49 61.65
N LYS A 282 -41.20 18.40 60.48
CA LYS A 282 -42.62 18.75 60.36
C LYS A 282 -43.51 17.88 61.24
N LYS A 283 -43.20 16.60 61.38
CA LYS A 283 -43.94 15.63 62.16
C LYS A 283 -43.69 15.81 63.68
N LEU A 284 -42.44 16.08 64.08
CA LEU A 284 -42.06 16.45 65.43
C LEU A 284 -42.84 17.72 65.88
N ASN A 285 -42.85 18.74 65.04
CA ASN A 285 -43.60 19.98 65.34
C ASN A 285 -45.12 19.78 65.49
N LYS A 286 -45.63 18.67 64.95
CA LYS A 286 -47.04 18.27 65.13
C LYS A 286 -47.30 17.41 66.38
N GLY A 287 -46.27 17.16 67.19
CA GLY A 287 -46.33 16.38 68.41
C GLY A 287 -46.47 14.86 68.20
N LYS A 288 -46.06 14.33 67.08
CA LYS A 288 -46.05 12.87 66.79
C LYS A 288 -45.00 12.17 67.59
N SER A 289 -45.26 10.95 68.06
CA SER A 289 -44.24 10.09 68.71
C SER A 289 -43.18 9.59 67.66
N ILE A 290 -42.03 9.26 68.18
CA ILE A 290 -40.91 8.73 67.32
C ILE A 290 -41.36 7.48 66.55
N SER A 291 -42.11 6.57 67.20
CA SER A 291 -42.66 5.36 66.58
C SER A 291 -43.62 5.68 65.41
N GLN A 292 -44.45 6.69 65.55
CA GLN A 292 -45.35 7.15 64.47
C GLN A 292 -44.61 7.81 63.36
N ILE A 293 -43.51 8.54 63.65
CA ILE A 293 -42.68 9.19 62.64
C ILE A 293 -41.92 8.13 61.86
N ALA A 294 -41.36 7.12 62.51
CA ALA A 294 -40.65 6.00 61.91
C ALA A 294 -41.53 5.22 60.91
N ASP A 295 -42.75 4.87 61.35
CA ASP A 295 -43.77 4.19 60.54
C ASP A 295 -44.18 5.01 59.31
N GLU A 296 -44.44 6.32 59.50
CA GLU A 296 -44.87 7.19 58.40
C GLU A 296 -43.73 7.64 57.44
N CYS A 297 -42.49 7.49 57.85
CA CYS A 297 -41.33 7.75 57.00
C CYS A 297 -40.73 6.46 56.38
N GLU A 298 -41.30 5.28 56.70
CA GLU A 298 -40.83 3.97 56.33
C GLU A 298 -39.38 3.75 56.72
N GLU A 299 -38.98 4.29 57.90
CA GLU A 299 -37.61 4.21 58.42
C GLU A 299 -37.59 3.61 59.83
N SER A 300 -36.43 3.10 60.25
CA SER A 300 -36.30 2.60 61.60
C SER A 300 -36.24 3.73 62.61
N GLU A 301 -36.74 3.48 63.87
CA GLU A 301 -36.66 4.46 64.97
C GLU A 301 -35.19 4.88 65.23
N GLU A 302 -34.22 4.01 64.98
CA GLU A 302 -32.80 4.30 65.14
C GLU A 302 -32.32 5.38 64.13
N VAL A 303 -32.79 5.33 62.89
CA VAL A 303 -32.53 6.34 61.86
C VAL A 303 -33.16 7.66 62.23
N ILE A 304 -34.41 7.64 62.67
CA ILE A 304 -35.09 8.86 63.15
C ILE A 304 -34.32 9.50 64.30
N TRP A 305 -33.96 8.73 65.36
CA TRP A 305 -33.15 9.22 66.45
C TRP A 305 -31.79 9.75 66.05
N LYS A 306 -31.12 9.13 65.05
CA LYS A 306 -29.84 9.61 64.50
C LYS A 306 -30.01 10.99 63.89
N ILE A 307 -31.01 11.18 63.03
CA ILE A 307 -31.28 12.47 62.35
C ILE A 307 -31.63 13.55 63.34
N ILE A 308 -32.45 13.25 64.39
CA ILE A 308 -32.80 14.17 65.46
C ILE A 308 -31.56 14.67 66.20
N ARG A 309 -30.66 13.75 66.57
CA ARG A 309 -29.39 14.06 67.26
C ARG A 309 -28.42 14.87 66.39
N GLU A 310 -28.32 14.53 65.14
CA GLU A 310 -27.46 15.26 64.21
C GLU A 310 -27.88 16.69 63.89
N ASN A 311 -29.19 17.02 64.18
CA ASN A 311 -29.76 18.35 63.94
C ASN A 311 -30.10 19.08 65.23
N ASP A 312 -29.72 18.55 66.39
CA ASP A 312 -30.03 19.17 67.76
C ASP A 312 -31.49 19.49 67.98
N TRP A 313 -32.40 18.67 67.46
CA TRP A 313 -33.82 18.91 67.68
C TRP A 313 -34.26 18.37 69.04
N ASN A 314 -34.98 19.24 69.84
CA ASN A 314 -35.55 18.84 71.09
C ASN A 314 -36.85 18.05 70.83
N VAL A 315 -37.01 16.87 71.48
CA VAL A 315 -38.17 15.97 71.40
C VAL A 315 -38.85 15.93 72.72
#